data_a383a7e9cac7f1d190d0ab2ec82ffe72
#
_entry.id   a383a7e9cac7f1d190d0ab2ec82ffe72
#
_cell.length_a   1.000
_cell.length_b   1.000
_cell.length_c   1.000
_cell.angle_alpha   90.00
_cell.angle_beta   90.00
_cell.angle_gamma   90.00
#
_symmetry.space_group_name_H-M   'P 1'
#
loop_
_entity.id
_entity.type
_entity.pdbx_description
1 polymer ?
#
loop_
_entity_poly.entity_id
_entity_poly.type
_entity_poly.pdbx_seq_one_letter_code
_entity_poly.pdbx_strand_id
1 'polypeptide(L)'
;MKLIKKITAIMFAFIMVVSMSCNVKAVGTGKITISPANPNEEYKIYKILNLESYDETKQLYSYTKTGDQWDAFIDLAVTEGYLKINTDGYVTFSTTKGSPADVREFARKALAYATTNNITATSTKTTGANDDSATIDGLDLGYYLVGSSMGALCSLDTAHPESYN
;
A
#
# COMPACT_ATOMS: atom_id res chain seq x y z
N MET A 1 6.90 22.93 -4.90
CA MET A 1 6.34 23.07 -3.55
C MET A 1 4.84 22.74 -3.38
N LYS A 2 4.07 22.54 -4.46
CA LYS A 2 2.63 22.19 -4.37
C LYS A 2 2.36 20.67 -4.36
N LEU A 3 3.26 19.84 -4.87
CA LEU A 3 3.11 18.39 -4.91
C LEU A 3 3.29 17.72 -3.54
N ILE A 4 4.23 18.22 -2.74
CA ILE A 4 4.54 17.66 -1.42
C ILE A 4 3.35 17.80 -0.44
N LYS A 5 2.52 18.86 -0.63
CA LYS A 5 1.33 19.07 0.19
C LYS A 5 0.19 18.07 -0.11
N LYS A 6 0.12 17.52 -1.32
CA LYS A 6 -0.90 16.55 -1.71
C LYS A 6 -0.62 15.14 -1.16
N ILE A 7 0.65 14.72 -1.13
CA ILE A 7 1.05 13.43 -0.58
C ILE A 7 0.83 13.38 0.94
N THR A 8 1.06 14.48 1.63
CA THR A 8 0.82 14.59 3.07
C THR A 8 -0.68 14.54 3.40
N ALA A 9 -1.54 15.09 2.53
CA ALA A 9 -2.99 15.09 2.75
C ALA A 9 -3.62 13.70 2.66
N ILE A 10 -3.12 12.83 1.78
CA ILE A 10 -3.61 11.45 1.64
C ILE A 10 -3.28 10.60 2.87
N MET A 11 -2.18 10.89 3.56
CA MET A 11 -1.79 10.20 4.79
C MET A 11 -2.52 10.70 6.04
N PHE A 12 -3.02 11.92 6.05
CA PHE A 12 -3.68 12.52 7.22
C PHE A 12 -5.17 12.21 7.36
N ALA A 13 -5.82 11.64 6.35
CA ALA A 13 -7.24 11.29 6.40
C ALA A 13 -7.57 10.09 7.30
N PHE A 14 -6.56 9.52 7.97
CA PHE A 14 -6.68 8.31 8.78
C PHE A 14 -7.14 8.52 10.24
N ILE A 15 -7.53 9.72 10.63
CA ILE A 15 -7.95 9.98 12.01
C ILE A 15 -9.43 10.27 12.06
N MET A 16 -10.16 9.33 12.54
CA MET A 16 -11.52 9.27 13.09
C MET A 16 -12.49 8.43 12.26
N VAL A 17 -12.52 7.15 12.54
CA VAL A 17 -13.74 6.37 12.39
C VAL A 17 -14.32 6.15 13.78
N VAL A 18 -15.20 7.04 14.19
CA VAL A 18 -16.16 6.76 15.26
C VAL A 18 -17.45 6.32 14.57
N SER A 19 -17.74 5.03 14.70
CA SER A 19 -19.06 4.41 14.63
C SER A 19 -20.09 5.04 13.68
N MET A 20 -20.08 4.61 12.43
CA MET A 20 -21.32 4.42 11.68
C MET A 20 -21.17 3.13 10.90
N SER A 21 -21.95 2.14 11.30
CA SER A 21 -22.07 0.83 10.67
C SER A 21 -22.71 0.95 9.29
N CYS A 22 -21.90 1.31 8.31
CA CYS A 22 -22.16 0.95 6.93
C CYS A 22 -21.11 -0.10 6.57
N ASN A 23 -21.48 -1.37 6.75
CA ASN A 23 -20.73 -2.52 6.25
C ASN A 23 -20.80 -2.54 4.72
N VAL A 24 -20.14 -1.62 4.08
CA VAL A 24 -19.82 -1.74 2.66
C VAL A 24 -18.48 -2.43 2.61
N LYS A 25 -18.48 -3.76 2.51
CA LYS A 25 -17.27 -4.50 2.16
C LYS A 25 -16.74 -3.93 0.86
N ALA A 26 -15.46 -3.61 0.83
CA ALA A 26 -14.78 -3.22 -0.39
C ALA A 26 -14.71 -4.45 -1.32
N VAL A 27 -15.70 -4.60 -2.19
CA VAL A 27 -15.75 -5.66 -3.19
C VAL A 27 -15.44 -5.02 -4.54
N GLY A 28 -14.39 -5.51 -5.18
CA GLY A 28 -13.99 -5.03 -6.50
C GLY A 28 -12.56 -5.42 -6.83
N THR A 29 -12.17 -5.14 -8.03
CA THR A 29 -10.79 -5.28 -8.48
C THR A 29 -10.24 -3.92 -8.88
N GLY A 30 -8.98 -3.67 -8.51
CA GLY A 30 -8.26 -2.46 -8.86
C GLY A 30 -7.13 -2.75 -9.83
N LYS A 31 -6.40 -1.70 -10.16
CA LYS A 31 -5.17 -1.79 -10.94
C LYS A 31 -4.09 -0.91 -10.31
N ILE A 32 -2.84 -1.29 -10.56
CA ILE A 32 -1.67 -0.48 -10.24
C ILE A 32 -0.97 -0.15 -11.55
N THR A 33 -0.71 1.13 -11.79
CA THR A 33 0.11 1.59 -12.92
C THR A 33 1.38 2.24 -12.39
N ILE A 34 2.52 1.77 -12.87
CA ILE A 34 3.84 2.30 -12.57
C ILE A 34 4.27 3.12 -13.79
N SER A 35 4.49 4.43 -13.59
CA SER A 35 4.94 5.34 -14.64
C SER A 35 5.78 6.48 -14.01
N PRO A 36 6.98 6.76 -14.54
CA PRO A 36 7.66 6.00 -15.57
C PRO A 36 8.14 4.63 -15.07
N ALA A 37 8.09 3.62 -15.92
CA ALA A 37 8.68 2.31 -15.66
C ALA A 37 10.01 2.16 -16.41
N ASN A 38 10.94 1.40 -15.82
CA ASN A 38 12.18 1.10 -16.50
C ASN A 38 11.98 -0.03 -17.52
N PRO A 39 12.58 0.04 -18.71
CA PRO A 39 12.55 -1.05 -19.67
C PRO A 39 13.24 -2.32 -19.13
N ASN A 40 12.69 -3.48 -19.49
CA ASN A 40 13.18 -4.80 -19.09
C ASN A 40 13.27 -5.01 -17.57
N GLU A 41 12.46 -4.31 -16.79
CA GLU A 41 12.42 -4.40 -15.33
C GLU A 41 11.28 -5.32 -14.87
N GLU A 42 11.55 -6.15 -13.84
CA GLU A 42 10.53 -6.95 -13.17
C GLU A 42 10.00 -6.21 -11.95
N TYR A 43 8.70 -5.93 -11.96
CA TYR A 43 7.97 -5.37 -10.83
C TYR A 43 7.22 -6.47 -10.09
N LYS A 44 7.50 -6.63 -8.80
CA LYS A 44 6.83 -7.57 -7.89
C LYS A 44 5.85 -6.82 -7.02
N ILE A 45 4.61 -7.29 -7.01
CA ILE A 45 3.50 -6.64 -6.32
C ILE A 45 3.10 -7.53 -5.13
N TYR A 46 3.07 -6.96 -3.93
CA TYR A 46 2.74 -7.66 -2.70
C TYR A 46 1.56 -6.97 -2.02
N LYS A 47 0.47 -7.69 -1.81
CA LYS A 47 -0.64 -7.21 -1.00
C LYS A 47 -0.26 -7.32 0.47
N ILE A 48 -0.16 -6.18 1.17
CA ILE A 48 0.26 -6.12 2.58
C ILE A 48 -0.95 -6.09 3.52
N LEU A 49 -2.01 -5.37 3.12
CA LEU A 49 -3.24 -5.25 3.89
C LEU A 49 -4.46 -5.43 2.99
N ASN A 50 -5.53 -5.94 3.54
CA ASN A 50 -6.85 -5.94 2.92
C ASN A 50 -7.50 -4.57 3.10
N LEU A 51 -8.18 -4.07 2.07
CA LEU A 51 -9.11 -2.95 2.21
C LEU A 51 -10.48 -3.53 2.61
N GLU A 52 -10.93 -3.23 3.80
CA GLU A 52 -12.20 -3.74 4.32
C GLU A 52 -13.37 -2.85 3.90
N SER A 53 -13.19 -1.54 3.98
CA SER A 53 -14.18 -0.56 3.54
C SER A 53 -13.53 0.76 3.16
N TYR A 54 -14.22 1.52 2.30
CA TYR A 54 -13.80 2.88 1.97
C TYR A 54 -15.02 3.81 1.79
N ASP A 55 -14.81 5.09 2.10
CA ASP A 55 -15.76 6.17 1.85
C ASP A 55 -15.07 7.19 0.93
N GLU A 56 -15.42 7.18 -0.34
CA GLU A 56 -14.81 8.05 -1.36
C GLU A 56 -15.03 9.54 -1.06
N THR A 57 -16.19 9.89 -0.50
CA THR A 57 -16.54 11.28 -0.21
C THR A 57 -15.66 11.86 0.88
N LYS A 58 -15.32 11.05 1.88
CA LYS A 58 -14.52 11.46 3.04
C LYS A 58 -13.05 11.07 2.90
N GLN A 59 -12.68 10.31 1.86
CA GLN A 59 -11.35 9.75 1.68
C GLN A 59 -10.90 8.91 2.90
N LEU A 60 -11.81 8.10 3.44
CA LEU A 60 -11.56 7.24 4.60
C LEU A 60 -11.46 5.79 4.18
N TYR A 61 -10.38 5.14 4.60
CA TYR A 61 -10.07 3.74 4.30
C TYR A 61 -9.87 2.96 5.59
N SER A 62 -10.41 1.75 5.64
CA SER A 62 -10.23 0.82 6.76
C SER A 62 -9.52 -0.41 6.26
N TYR A 63 -8.32 -0.66 6.76
CA TYR A 63 -7.51 -1.82 6.40
C TYR A 63 -7.50 -2.84 7.53
N THR A 64 -7.30 -4.11 7.16
CA THR A 64 -7.09 -5.22 8.09
C THR A 64 -5.86 -6.02 7.65
N LYS A 65 -5.35 -6.85 8.56
CA LYS A 65 -4.31 -7.83 8.22
C LYS A 65 -4.82 -8.79 7.14
N THR A 66 -3.91 -9.32 6.34
CA THR A 66 -4.24 -10.29 5.29
C THR A 66 -4.49 -11.69 5.83
N GLY A 67 -4.03 -12.01 7.03
CA GLY A 67 -4.12 -13.34 7.62
C GLY A 67 -3.08 -14.32 7.07
N ASP A 68 -1.94 -13.81 6.59
CA ASP A 68 -0.89 -14.57 5.94
C ASP A 68 0.52 -14.22 6.46
N GLN A 69 1.53 -14.44 5.63
CA GLN A 69 2.95 -14.18 5.95
C GLN A 69 3.27 -12.72 6.27
N TRP A 70 2.43 -11.77 5.89
CA TRP A 70 2.61 -10.35 6.18
C TRP A 70 2.23 -9.96 7.61
N ASP A 71 1.43 -10.76 8.29
CA ASP A 71 0.93 -10.43 9.63
C ASP A 71 2.06 -10.19 10.62
N ALA A 72 3.13 -11.00 10.56
CA ALA A 72 4.31 -10.81 11.41
C ALA A 72 5.07 -9.50 11.09
N PHE A 73 5.13 -9.09 9.82
CA PHE A 73 5.68 -7.79 9.45
C PHE A 73 4.81 -6.63 9.96
N ILE A 74 3.49 -6.78 9.88
CA ILE A 74 2.56 -5.75 10.40
C ILE A 74 2.75 -5.59 11.91
N ASP A 75 2.89 -6.69 12.67
CA ASP A 75 3.15 -6.61 14.12
C ASP A 75 4.50 -5.96 14.45
N LEU A 76 5.53 -6.23 13.65
CA LEU A 76 6.82 -5.54 13.76
C LEU A 76 6.66 -4.04 13.48
N ALA A 77 5.93 -3.67 12.42
CA ALA A 77 5.69 -2.28 12.06
C ALA A 77 4.87 -1.51 13.12
N VAL A 78 3.97 -2.20 13.82
CA VAL A 78 3.26 -1.65 15.00
C VAL A 78 4.24 -1.41 16.14
N THR A 79 5.09 -2.38 16.44
CA THR A 79 6.11 -2.27 17.50
C THR A 79 7.09 -1.13 17.23
N GLU A 80 7.47 -0.93 15.98
CA GLU A 80 8.35 0.16 15.54
C GLU A 80 7.63 1.52 15.42
N GLY A 81 6.31 1.55 15.59
CA GLY A 81 5.49 2.76 15.60
C GLY A 81 5.15 3.32 14.21
N TYR A 82 5.28 2.53 13.12
CA TYR A 82 4.80 2.90 11.78
C TYR A 82 3.29 2.74 11.66
N LEU A 83 2.76 1.68 12.27
CA LEU A 83 1.35 1.32 12.21
C LEU A 83 0.74 1.30 13.61
N LYS A 84 -0.58 1.32 13.67
CA LYS A 84 -1.40 1.08 14.86
C LYS A 84 -2.51 0.12 14.50
N ILE A 85 -2.88 -0.74 15.44
CA ILE A 85 -4.05 -1.62 15.32
C ILE A 85 -5.00 -1.24 16.45
N ASN A 86 -6.26 -0.96 16.13
CA ASN A 86 -7.29 -0.67 17.12
C ASN A 86 -7.91 -1.97 17.68
N THR A 87 -8.82 -1.83 18.64
CA THR A 87 -9.51 -2.95 19.29
C THR A 87 -10.35 -3.79 18.32
N ASP A 88 -10.77 -3.24 17.19
CA ASP A 88 -11.58 -3.90 16.18
C ASP A 88 -10.72 -4.58 15.09
N GLY A 89 -9.38 -4.49 15.21
CA GLY A 89 -8.43 -5.08 14.28
C GLY A 89 -8.09 -4.22 13.06
N TYR A 90 -8.58 -2.97 13.01
CA TYR A 90 -8.25 -2.07 11.91
C TYR A 90 -6.84 -1.51 12.04
N VAL A 91 -6.13 -1.54 10.92
CA VAL A 91 -4.74 -1.06 10.79
C VAL A 91 -4.75 0.37 10.27
N THR A 92 -4.00 1.24 10.90
CA THR A 92 -3.81 2.63 10.48
C THR A 92 -2.33 3.02 10.54
N PHE A 93 -1.91 3.98 9.71
CA PHE A 93 -0.58 4.56 9.81
C PHE A 93 -0.47 5.47 11.03
N SER A 94 0.68 5.44 11.67
CA SER A 94 0.96 6.30 12.82
C SER A 94 1.15 7.75 12.37
N THR A 95 0.52 8.67 13.08
CA THR A 95 0.69 10.12 12.83
C THR A 95 2.10 10.63 13.17
N THR A 96 2.84 9.88 14.00
CA THR A 96 4.20 10.24 14.41
C THR A 96 5.26 9.78 13.42
N LYS A 97 4.94 8.85 12.53
CA LYS A 97 5.80 8.34 11.47
C LYS A 97 5.10 8.41 10.09
N GLY A 98 4.54 9.59 9.79
CA GLY A 98 3.81 9.84 8.55
C GLY A 98 4.56 10.72 7.56
N SER A 99 5.84 11.03 7.80
CA SER A 99 6.62 11.79 6.84
C SER A 99 6.93 10.97 5.57
N PRO A 100 7.20 11.62 4.42
CA PRO A 100 7.63 10.90 3.22
C PRO A 100 8.88 10.03 3.44
N ALA A 101 9.76 10.42 4.37
CA ALA A 101 10.92 9.63 4.75
C ALA A 101 10.54 8.36 5.50
N ASP A 102 9.60 8.47 6.44
CA ASP A 102 9.10 7.31 7.20
C ASP A 102 8.40 6.30 6.31
N VAL A 103 7.62 6.78 5.33
CA VAL A 103 6.93 5.92 4.36
C VAL A 103 7.93 5.17 3.48
N ARG A 104 8.96 5.86 2.99
CA ARG A 104 10.04 5.21 2.23
C ARG A 104 10.78 4.16 3.07
N GLU A 105 11.05 4.47 4.33
CA GLU A 105 11.70 3.53 5.23
C GLU A 105 10.81 2.31 5.53
N PHE A 106 9.51 2.52 5.75
CA PHE A 106 8.53 1.43 5.88
C PHE A 106 8.54 0.52 4.64
N ALA A 107 8.49 1.10 3.42
CA ALA A 107 8.52 0.32 2.19
C ALA A 107 9.83 -0.45 1.99
N ARG A 108 10.96 0.18 2.34
CA ARG A 108 12.27 -0.50 2.29
C ARG A 108 12.33 -1.69 3.24
N LYS A 109 11.79 -1.55 4.46
CA LYS A 109 11.69 -2.63 5.45
C LYS A 109 10.76 -3.74 4.96
N ALA A 110 9.62 -3.38 4.38
CA ALA A 110 8.67 -4.34 3.82
C ALA A 110 9.32 -5.16 2.69
N LEU A 111 10.05 -4.52 1.77
CA LEU A 111 10.75 -5.24 0.70
C LEU A 111 11.87 -6.14 1.23
N ALA A 112 12.63 -5.67 2.21
CA ALA A 112 13.66 -6.48 2.87
C ALA A 112 13.03 -7.70 3.57
N TYR A 113 11.90 -7.50 4.25
CA TYR A 113 11.15 -8.58 4.89
C TYR A 113 10.66 -9.61 3.86
N ALA A 114 10.07 -9.16 2.75
CA ALA A 114 9.62 -10.04 1.67
C ALA A 114 10.76 -10.89 1.10
N THR A 115 11.92 -10.27 0.88
CA THR A 115 13.11 -10.95 0.37
C THR A 115 13.65 -11.97 1.36
N THR A 116 13.83 -11.58 2.63
CA THR A 116 14.39 -12.43 3.68
C THR A 116 13.53 -13.66 3.97
N ASN A 117 12.20 -13.48 3.93
CA ASN A 117 11.25 -14.54 4.25
C ASN A 117 10.71 -15.27 3.00
N ASN A 118 11.26 -14.97 1.81
CA ASN A 118 10.83 -15.56 0.53
C ASN A 118 9.30 -15.44 0.31
N ILE A 119 8.74 -14.27 0.63
CA ILE A 119 7.30 -14.04 0.43
C ILE A 119 7.00 -14.04 -1.07
N THR A 120 6.02 -14.84 -1.44
CA THR A 120 5.56 -14.90 -2.84
C THR A 120 4.84 -13.60 -3.19
N ALA A 121 5.20 -13.00 -4.32
CA ALA A 121 4.50 -11.85 -4.84
C ALA A 121 3.04 -12.19 -5.20
N THR A 122 2.12 -11.29 -4.90
CA THR A 122 0.70 -11.40 -5.31
C THR A 122 0.58 -11.38 -6.83
N SER A 123 1.42 -10.57 -7.48
CA SER A 123 1.52 -10.49 -8.94
C SER A 123 2.90 -10.01 -9.36
N THR A 124 3.27 -10.29 -10.61
CA THR A 124 4.50 -9.78 -11.22
C THR A 124 4.22 -9.20 -12.59
N LYS A 125 4.96 -8.17 -12.96
CA LYS A 125 4.91 -7.58 -14.30
C LYS A 125 6.31 -7.25 -14.76
N THR A 126 6.69 -7.77 -15.92
CA THR A 126 7.95 -7.41 -16.59
C THR A 126 7.65 -6.47 -17.75
N THR A 127 8.37 -5.37 -17.84
CA THR A 127 8.31 -4.41 -18.94
C THR A 127 9.13 -4.91 -20.13
N GLY A 128 8.69 -4.57 -21.33
CA GLY A 128 9.48 -4.76 -22.55
C GLY A 128 10.55 -3.68 -22.73
N ALA A 129 11.37 -3.82 -23.77
CA ALA A 129 12.48 -2.91 -24.05
C ALA A 129 12.07 -1.47 -24.38
N ASN A 130 10.82 -1.25 -24.80
CA ASN A 130 10.27 0.05 -25.19
C ASN A 130 9.12 0.50 -24.28
N ASP A 131 8.85 -0.21 -23.19
CA ASP A 131 7.78 0.15 -22.27
C ASP A 131 8.26 1.24 -21.32
N ASP A 132 7.48 2.29 -21.19
CA ASP A 132 7.65 3.38 -20.25
C ASP A 132 6.67 3.31 -19.07
N SER A 133 5.79 2.31 -19.09
CA SER A 133 4.79 2.07 -18.05
C SER A 133 4.52 0.57 -17.86
N ALA A 134 4.12 0.21 -16.64
CA ALA A 134 3.69 -1.14 -16.30
C ALA A 134 2.34 -1.09 -15.59
N THR A 135 1.34 -1.76 -16.15
CA THR A 135 0.02 -1.86 -15.53
C THR A 135 -0.26 -3.29 -15.11
N ILE A 136 -0.73 -3.45 -13.89
CA ILE A 136 -1.17 -4.71 -13.30
C ILE A 136 -2.64 -4.55 -12.95
N ASP A 137 -3.49 -5.32 -13.61
CA ASP A 137 -4.94 -5.30 -13.46
C ASP A 137 -5.44 -6.47 -12.60
N GLY A 138 -6.71 -6.41 -12.20
CA GLY A 138 -7.39 -7.51 -11.52
C GLY A 138 -6.92 -7.75 -10.09
N LEU A 139 -6.31 -6.76 -9.45
CA LEU A 139 -5.88 -6.85 -8.07
C LEU A 139 -7.07 -6.66 -7.12
N ASP A 140 -7.17 -7.50 -6.09
CA ASP A 140 -8.11 -7.25 -4.99
C ASP A 140 -7.83 -5.89 -4.35
N LEU A 141 -8.86 -5.26 -3.81
CA LEU A 141 -8.67 -3.99 -3.11
C LEU A 141 -7.80 -4.19 -1.86
N GLY A 142 -6.84 -3.28 -1.66
CA GLY A 142 -5.87 -3.41 -0.56
C GLY A 142 -4.74 -2.40 -0.62
N TYR A 143 -3.83 -2.53 0.32
CA TYR A 143 -2.60 -1.75 0.40
C TYR A 143 -1.44 -2.58 -0.14
N TYR A 144 -0.70 -2.06 -1.09
CA TYR A 144 0.30 -2.80 -1.83
C TYR A 144 1.70 -2.21 -1.69
N LEU A 145 2.69 -3.10 -1.66
CA LEU A 145 4.09 -2.81 -1.91
C LEU A 145 4.42 -3.18 -3.35
N VAL A 146 5.12 -2.30 -4.04
CA VAL A 146 5.74 -2.58 -5.33
C VAL A 146 7.24 -2.64 -5.13
N GLY A 147 7.85 -3.77 -5.45
CA GLY A 147 9.29 -3.98 -5.43
C GLY A 147 9.86 -4.11 -6.84
N SER A 148 11.06 -3.60 -7.03
CA SER A 148 11.84 -3.76 -8.26
C SER A 148 13.33 -3.90 -7.93
N SER A 149 14.18 -4.11 -8.93
CA SER A 149 15.63 -4.11 -8.74
C SER A 149 16.16 -2.76 -8.24
N MET A 150 15.41 -1.67 -8.51
CA MET A 150 15.74 -0.32 -8.07
C MET A 150 15.29 -0.02 -6.62
N GLY A 151 14.54 -0.93 -5.99
CA GLY A 151 14.07 -0.79 -4.62
C GLY A 151 12.54 -0.88 -4.48
N ALA A 152 12.05 -0.39 -3.34
CA ALA A 152 10.63 -0.39 -3.01
C ALA A 152 9.96 0.92 -3.42
N LEU A 153 8.81 0.79 -4.09
CA LEU A 153 7.84 1.87 -4.24
C LEU A 153 6.72 1.64 -3.23
N CYS A 154 6.33 2.68 -2.53
CA CYS A 154 5.23 2.57 -1.58
C CYS A 154 3.89 2.45 -2.29
N SER A 155 3.19 1.58 -1.75
CA SER A 155 1.79 1.40 -1.52
C SER A 155 0.86 2.24 -2.35
N LEU A 156 0.11 1.55 -3.12
CA LEU A 156 -0.97 2.11 -3.89
C LEU A 156 -2.26 1.47 -3.42
N ASP A 157 -3.16 2.31 -2.98
CA ASP A 157 -4.53 1.92 -2.76
C ASP A 157 -5.16 1.60 -4.12
N THR A 158 -5.63 0.36 -4.29
CA THR A 158 -6.27 -0.07 -5.54
C THR A 158 -7.66 0.53 -5.73
N ALA A 159 -8.27 1.15 -4.71
CA ALA A 159 -9.51 1.88 -4.84
C ALA A 159 -9.34 3.23 -5.56
N HIS A 160 -8.13 3.78 -5.55
CA HIS A 160 -7.77 5.01 -6.25
C HIS A 160 -6.51 4.76 -7.08
N PRO A 161 -6.65 4.33 -8.36
CA PRO A 161 -5.52 4.18 -9.27
C PRO A 161 -5.02 5.57 -9.66
N GLU A 162 -4.24 6.20 -8.79
CA GLU A 162 -3.49 7.40 -9.14
C GLU A 162 -2.20 6.98 -9.83
N SER A 163 -1.92 7.60 -10.97
CA SER A 163 -0.62 7.48 -11.61
C SER A 163 0.38 8.25 -10.75
N TYR A 164 1.37 7.58 -10.22
CA TYR A 164 2.50 8.22 -9.55
C TYR A 164 3.57 8.54 -10.59
N ASN A 165 3.77 9.83 -10.83
CA ASN A 165 4.87 10.38 -11.61
C ASN A 165 6.07 10.65 -10.70
#